data_864841e637db6e5fbaad6724ff5cea0e
#
_entry.id   864841e637db6e5fbaad6724ff5cea0e
#
_cell.length_a   1.000
_cell.length_b   1.000
_cell.length_c   1.000
_cell.angle_alpha   90.00
_cell.angle_beta   90.00
_cell.angle_gamma   90.00
#
_symmetry.space_group_name_H-M   'P 1'
#
loop_
_entity.id
_entity.type
_entity.pdbx_description
1 polymer ?
#
loop_
_entity_poly.entity_id
_entity_poly.type
_entity_poly.pdbx_seq_one_letter_code
_entity_poly.pdbx_strand_id
1 'polypeptide(L)'
;MRTALFRISVATALVAAGYVAGRLTPEPVAEAAQAGRIFEMRTYTANEGKLPALQARFRDHTLGFFKKYDMTSIGYWVPADGPTSQTTLVYILPHPSREAAKANWAKFGADPEWQKVAAASQVDGKILAKSPESVFLNATDYSPIK
;
A
#
# COMPACT_ATOMS: atom_id res chain seq x y z
N MET A 1 10.18 -58.60 -75.31
CA MET A 1 9.14 -57.89 -74.61
C MET A 1 9.54 -57.83 -73.16
N ARG A 2 9.91 -56.63 -72.70
CA ARG A 2 10.50 -56.42 -71.36
C ARG A 2 9.55 -55.55 -70.56
N THR A 3 8.96 -56.17 -69.54
CA THR A 3 8.11 -55.49 -68.58
C THR A 3 8.99 -54.82 -67.50
N ALA A 4 8.93 -53.50 -67.43
CA ALA A 4 9.64 -52.75 -66.42
C ALA A 4 8.72 -52.62 -65.18
N LEU A 5 9.20 -53.14 -64.06
CA LEU A 5 8.55 -52.99 -62.75
C LEU A 5 8.95 -51.62 -62.14
N PHE A 6 8.00 -50.78 -62.01
CA PHE A 6 8.14 -49.49 -61.33
C PHE A 6 8.00 -49.70 -59.83
N ARG A 7 9.07 -49.58 -59.12
CA ARG A 7 9.06 -49.56 -57.63
C ARG A 7 8.72 -48.19 -57.12
N ILE A 8 7.53 -48.02 -56.55
CA ILE A 8 7.12 -46.84 -55.84
C ILE A 8 7.66 -46.96 -54.41
N SER A 9 8.66 -46.16 -54.07
CA SER A 9 9.12 -45.98 -52.70
C SER A 9 8.22 -44.94 -51.99
N VAL A 10 7.42 -45.44 -51.05
CA VAL A 10 6.63 -44.57 -50.17
C VAL A 10 7.60 -44.04 -49.08
N ALA A 11 7.96 -42.79 -49.17
CA ALA A 11 8.69 -42.11 -48.10
C ALA A 11 7.67 -41.69 -47.02
N THR A 12 7.69 -42.42 -45.89
CA THR A 12 6.91 -42.08 -44.73
C THR A 12 7.57 -40.88 -44.03
N ALA A 13 7.02 -39.70 -44.22
CA ALA A 13 7.43 -38.51 -43.48
C ALA A 13 6.83 -38.61 -42.06
N LEU A 14 7.66 -38.95 -41.09
CA LEU A 14 7.36 -38.82 -39.68
C LEU A 14 7.34 -37.31 -39.32
N VAL A 15 6.13 -36.73 -39.22
CA VAL A 15 5.95 -35.43 -38.63
C VAL A 15 6.04 -35.62 -37.12
N ALA A 16 7.21 -35.37 -36.56
CA ALA A 16 7.39 -35.22 -35.13
C ALA A 16 6.69 -33.93 -34.71
N ALA A 17 5.41 -34.06 -34.26
CA ALA A 17 4.72 -32.98 -33.56
C ALA A 17 5.45 -32.75 -32.23
N GLY A 18 6.38 -31.80 -32.26
CA GLY A 18 6.97 -31.26 -31.04
C GLY A 18 5.92 -30.63 -30.18
N TYR A 19 5.46 -31.36 -29.19
CA TYR A 19 4.61 -30.82 -28.10
C TYR A 19 5.51 -29.89 -27.26
N VAL A 20 5.61 -28.63 -27.68
CA VAL A 20 6.13 -27.58 -26.81
C VAL A 20 5.08 -27.38 -25.74
N ALA A 21 5.21 -28.15 -24.65
CA ALA A 21 4.57 -27.80 -23.39
C ALA A 21 5.24 -26.50 -22.94
N GLY A 22 4.72 -25.38 -23.41
CA GLY A 22 4.99 -24.07 -22.84
C GLY A 22 4.63 -24.14 -21.38
N ARG A 23 5.63 -24.34 -20.54
CA ARG A 23 5.48 -24.05 -19.12
C ARG A 23 5.14 -22.58 -19.06
N LEU A 24 3.86 -22.27 -18.87
CA LEU A 24 3.42 -20.99 -18.42
C LEU A 24 4.05 -20.83 -17.03
N THR A 25 5.27 -20.32 -17.01
CA THR A 25 5.83 -19.77 -15.78
C THR A 25 4.85 -18.66 -15.40
N PRO A 26 4.23 -18.71 -14.21
CA PRO A 26 3.40 -17.60 -13.78
C PRO A 26 4.26 -16.35 -13.87
N GLU A 27 3.78 -15.38 -14.67
CA GLU A 27 4.43 -14.09 -14.86
C GLU A 27 4.76 -13.50 -13.49
N PRO A 28 5.90 -12.78 -13.35
CA PRO A 28 6.32 -12.16 -12.07
C PRO A 28 5.30 -11.16 -11.49
N VAL A 29 4.21 -10.89 -12.19
CA VAL A 29 3.08 -10.08 -11.71
C VAL A 29 2.41 -10.69 -10.47
N ALA A 30 2.36 -12.02 -10.34
CA ALA A 30 1.83 -12.68 -9.15
C ALA A 30 2.80 -12.57 -7.96
N GLU A 31 4.09 -12.57 -8.22
CA GLU A 31 5.12 -12.43 -7.19
C GLU A 31 5.25 -10.96 -6.73
N ALA A 32 5.04 -9.99 -7.62
CA ALA A 32 4.94 -8.58 -7.28
C ALA A 32 3.65 -8.25 -6.48
N ALA A 33 2.57 -8.99 -6.69
CA ALA A 33 1.34 -8.89 -5.88
C ALA A 33 1.48 -9.58 -4.51
N GLN A 34 2.43 -10.51 -4.36
CA GLN A 34 2.86 -11.12 -3.09
C GLN A 34 4.05 -10.41 -2.43
N ALA A 35 4.69 -9.46 -3.09
CA ALA A 35 5.56 -8.48 -2.45
C ALA A 35 4.65 -7.67 -1.50
N GLY A 36 4.64 -8.10 -0.25
CA GLY A 36 3.66 -7.72 0.76
C GLY A 36 3.53 -6.20 0.86
N ARG A 37 2.34 -5.74 1.18
CA ARG A 37 2.08 -4.34 1.48
C ARG A 37 3.14 -3.81 2.44
N ILE A 38 3.57 -2.59 2.22
CA ILE A 38 4.39 -1.88 3.20
C ILE A 38 3.47 -1.15 4.17
N PHE A 39 3.83 -1.14 5.43
CA PHE A 39 3.07 -0.46 6.46
C PHE A 39 3.77 0.83 6.85
N GLU A 40 3.04 1.92 6.94
CA GLU A 40 3.57 3.19 7.43
C GLU A 40 3.00 3.45 8.83
N MET A 41 3.85 3.37 9.84
CA MET A 41 3.52 3.83 11.19
C MET A 41 3.78 5.33 11.27
N ARG A 42 2.77 6.07 11.69
CA ARG A 42 2.88 7.51 11.89
C ARG A 42 2.64 7.86 13.35
N THR A 43 3.51 8.73 13.86
CA THR A 43 3.40 9.25 15.21
C THR A 43 3.23 10.76 15.16
N TYR A 44 2.14 11.24 15.73
CA TYR A 44 1.82 12.65 15.87
C TYR A 44 2.00 13.08 17.31
N THR A 45 2.77 14.14 17.54
CA THR A 45 2.91 14.76 18.86
C THR A 45 2.13 16.07 18.85
N ALA A 46 1.05 16.12 19.61
CA ALA A 46 0.27 17.32 19.81
C ALA A 46 0.93 18.25 20.83
N ASN A 47 0.66 19.55 20.74
CA ASN A 47 0.94 20.45 21.81
C ASN A 47 0.13 20.11 23.06
N GLU A 48 0.57 20.57 24.22
CA GLU A 48 -0.14 20.35 25.48
C GLU A 48 -1.62 20.78 25.38
N GLY A 49 -2.52 19.92 25.83
CA GLY A 49 -3.97 20.12 25.75
C GLY A 49 -4.57 20.04 24.35
N LYS A 50 -3.79 19.80 23.27
CA LYS A 50 -4.29 19.77 21.90
C LYS A 50 -4.60 18.37 21.34
N LEU A 51 -4.31 17.29 22.08
CA LEU A 51 -4.62 15.94 21.63
C LEU A 51 -6.14 15.75 21.35
N PRO A 52 -7.08 16.24 22.17
CA PRO A 52 -8.51 16.15 21.84
C PRO A 52 -8.86 16.82 20.50
N ALA A 53 -8.30 18.00 20.22
CA ALA A 53 -8.52 18.69 18.94
C ALA A 53 -7.91 17.91 17.76
N LEU A 54 -6.74 17.27 17.94
CA LEU A 54 -6.15 16.38 16.95
C LEU A 54 -7.06 15.19 16.66
N GLN A 55 -7.58 14.54 17.70
CA GLN A 55 -8.50 13.39 17.56
C GLN A 55 -9.81 13.79 16.88
N ALA A 56 -10.39 14.96 17.22
CA ALA A 56 -11.57 15.49 16.55
C ALA A 56 -11.31 15.70 15.05
N ARG A 57 -10.21 16.36 14.68
CA ARG A 57 -9.81 16.53 13.27
C ARG A 57 -9.69 15.19 12.54
N PHE A 58 -9.13 14.16 13.19
CA PHE A 58 -9.05 12.82 12.58
C PHE A 58 -10.44 12.24 12.36
N ARG A 59 -11.27 12.20 13.41
CA ARG A 59 -12.61 11.58 13.39
C ARG A 59 -13.53 12.26 12.37
N ASP A 60 -13.54 13.57 12.39
CA ASP A 60 -14.55 14.36 11.67
C ASP A 60 -14.13 14.63 10.21
N HIS A 61 -12.83 14.60 9.91
CA HIS A 61 -12.30 14.99 8.60
C HIS A 61 -11.26 14.04 8.04
N THR A 62 -10.13 13.81 8.76
CA THR A 62 -8.96 13.12 8.18
C THR A 62 -9.29 11.73 7.65
N LEU A 63 -10.14 10.97 8.35
CA LEU A 63 -10.55 9.63 7.91
C LEU A 63 -11.28 9.65 6.58
N GLY A 64 -12.10 10.67 6.33
CA GLY A 64 -12.79 10.87 5.04
C GLY A 64 -11.80 11.13 3.91
N PHE A 65 -10.80 11.99 4.15
CA PHE A 65 -9.74 12.25 3.17
C PHE A 65 -8.84 11.03 2.96
N PHE A 66 -8.53 10.27 3.99
CA PHE A 66 -7.78 9.02 3.82
C PHE A 66 -8.51 8.08 2.87
N LYS A 67 -9.82 7.88 3.09
CA LYS A 67 -10.64 7.07 2.18
C LYS A 67 -10.66 7.63 0.75
N LYS A 68 -10.74 8.95 0.58
CA LYS A 68 -10.72 9.62 -0.74
C LYS A 68 -9.44 9.34 -1.51
N TYR A 69 -8.32 9.14 -0.82
CA TYR A 69 -7.00 8.93 -1.41
C TYR A 69 -6.45 7.51 -1.20
N ASP A 70 -7.35 6.52 -1.07
CA ASP A 70 -7.01 5.10 -0.96
C ASP A 70 -6.02 4.77 0.18
N MET A 71 -6.11 5.54 1.28
CA MET A 71 -5.33 5.32 2.49
C MET A 71 -6.22 4.70 3.57
N THR A 72 -6.27 3.37 3.61
CA THR A 72 -7.01 2.64 4.65
C THR A 72 -6.10 2.45 5.87
N SER A 73 -6.64 2.64 7.07
CA SER A 73 -5.88 2.42 8.31
C SER A 73 -6.12 1.04 8.91
N ILE A 74 -5.10 0.53 9.62
CA ILE A 74 -5.25 -0.66 10.48
C ILE A 74 -5.90 -0.25 11.80
N GLY A 75 -5.49 0.87 12.37
CA GLY A 75 -6.02 1.38 13.63
C GLY A 75 -5.32 2.64 14.09
N TYR A 76 -5.82 3.18 15.20
CA TYR A 76 -5.36 4.40 15.83
C TYR A 76 -5.21 4.17 17.33
N TRP A 77 -4.10 4.60 17.90
CA TRP A 77 -3.78 4.37 19.32
C TRP A 77 -3.27 5.65 19.97
N VAL A 78 -3.59 5.77 21.24
CA VAL A 78 -3.00 6.74 22.18
C VAL A 78 -2.31 5.91 23.27
N PRO A 79 -1.11 6.25 23.72
CA PRO A 79 -0.50 5.55 24.86
C PRO A 79 -1.45 5.56 26.07
N ALA A 80 -1.59 4.41 26.73
CA ALA A 80 -2.54 4.24 27.83
C ALA A 80 -2.13 5.03 29.09
N ASP A 81 -0.83 5.21 29.26
CA ASP A 81 -0.25 5.83 30.45
C ASP A 81 1.01 6.66 30.13
N GLY A 82 1.58 7.28 31.16
CA GLY A 82 2.74 8.13 31.04
C GLY A 82 2.46 9.50 30.38
N PRO A 83 3.47 10.38 30.30
CA PRO A 83 3.30 11.76 29.82
C PRO A 83 2.86 11.82 28.36
N THR A 84 3.19 10.83 27.55
CA THR A 84 2.84 10.77 26.13
C THR A 84 1.36 10.45 25.89
N SER A 85 0.64 9.92 26.90
CA SER A 85 -0.81 9.64 26.80
C SER A 85 -1.65 10.90 26.53
N GLN A 86 -1.14 12.06 26.89
CA GLN A 86 -1.85 13.34 26.74
C GLN A 86 -1.47 14.08 25.44
N THR A 87 -0.49 13.58 24.68
CA THR A 87 0.04 14.32 23.53
C THR A 87 0.24 13.48 22.28
N THR A 88 0.20 12.14 22.37
CA THR A 88 0.63 11.29 21.25
C THR A 88 -0.53 10.53 20.62
N LEU A 89 -0.61 10.58 19.29
CA LEU A 89 -1.47 9.72 18.47
C LEU A 89 -0.60 8.90 17.53
N VAL A 90 -0.75 7.58 17.55
CA VAL A 90 -0.10 6.64 16.65
C VAL A 90 -1.14 5.98 15.75
N TYR A 91 -0.81 5.78 14.48
CA TYR A 91 -1.64 4.99 13.58
C TYR A 91 -0.80 4.30 12.50
N ILE A 92 -1.37 3.29 11.86
CA ILE A 92 -0.70 2.50 10.82
C ILE A 92 -1.56 2.46 9.57
N LEU A 93 -0.93 2.79 8.43
CA LEU A 93 -1.51 2.70 7.09
C LEU A 93 -0.78 1.62 6.29
N PRO A 94 -1.47 0.63 5.75
CA PRO A 94 -0.93 -0.25 4.72
C PRO A 94 -0.95 0.45 3.37
N HIS A 95 0.14 0.33 2.63
CA HIS A 95 0.26 0.84 1.26
C HIS A 95 0.71 -0.27 0.31
N PRO A 96 0.29 -0.27 -0.96
CA PRO A 96 0.80 -1.20 -1.96
C PRO A 96 2.32 -1.10 -2.15
N SER A 97 2.88 0.10 -2.06
CA SER A 97 4.33 0.37 -2.13
C SER A 97 4.68 1.72 -1.50
N ARG A 98 5.96 2.02 -1.36
CA ARG A 98 6.44 3.35 -0.92
C ARG A 98 6.07 4.45 -1.92
N GLU A 99 6.11 4.13 -3.20
CA GLU A 99 5.75 5.04 -4.29
C GLU A 99 4.26 5.39 -4.22
N ALA A 100 3.39 4.38 -3.99
CA ALA A 100 1.96 4.59 -3.78
C ALA A 100 1.69 5.45 -2.54
N ALA A 101 2.37 5.19 -1.43
CA ALA A 101 2.29 6.02 -0.22
C ALA A 101 2.64 7.48 -0.53
N LYS A 102 3.79 7.71 -1.18
CA LYS A 102 4.24 9.06 -1.57
C LYS A 102 3.23 9.77 -2.46
N ALA A 103 2.69 9.07 -3.47
CA ALA A 103 1.70 9.64 -4.39
C ALA A 103 0.40 10.01 -3.67
N ASN A 104 -0.10 9.14 -2.78
CA ASN A 104 -1.34 9.37 -2.03
C ASN A 104 -1.18 10.51 -1.01
N TRP A 105 -0.06 10.57 -0.31
CA TRP A 105 0.26 11.70 0.58
C TRP A 105 0.37 13.03 -0.17
N ALA A 106 0.96 13.04 -1.37
CA ALA A 106 1.04 14.24 -2.20
C ALA A 106 -0.35 14.74 -2.60
N LYS A 107 -1.23 13.84 -3.05
CA LYS A 107 -2.63 14.18 -3.39
C LYS A 107 -3.40 14.70 -2.18
N PHE A 108 -3.30 14.01 -1.04
CA PHE A 108 -3.92 14.42 0.21
C PHE A 108 -3.47 15.82 0.64
N GLY A 109 -2.17 16.08 0.65
CA GLY A 109 -1.62 17.38 1.09
C GLY A 109 -1.95 18.53 0.14
N ALA A 110 -2.14 18.25 -1.16
CA ALA A 110 -2.51 19.23 -2.18
C ALA A 110 -4.04 19.51 -2.24
N ASP A 111 -4.86 18.73 -1.54
CA ASP A 111 -6.31 18.91 -1.57
C ASP A 111 -6.71 20.23 -0.90
N PRO A 112 -7.38 21.16 -1.64
CA PRO A 112 -7.75 22.45 -1.10
C PRO A 112 -8.77 22.36 0.05
N GLU A 113 -9.63 21.34 0.05
CA GLU A 113 -10.58 21.15 1.15
C GLU A 113 -9.87 20.63 2.40
N TRP A 114 -8.88 19.75 2.24
CA TRP A 114 -8.01 19.37 3.35
C TRP A 114 -7.25 20.57 3.93
N GLN A 115 -6.71 21.43 3.07
CA GLN A 115 -5.97 22.62 3.51
C GLN A 115 -6.88 23.58 4.32
N LYS A 116 -8.13 23.76 3.90
CA LYS A 116 -9.12 24.52 4.68
C LYS A 116 -9.39 23.90 6.05
N VAL A 117 -9.62 22.58 6.10
CA VAL A 117 -9.81 21.86 7.37
C VAL A 117 -8.59 21.98 8.27
N ALA A 118 -7.39 21.78 7.71
CA ALA A 118 -6.15 21.88 8.46
C ALA A 118 -5.94 23.29 9.05
N ALA A 119 -6.25 24.33 8.29
CA ALA A 119 -6.20 25.72 8.76
C ALA A 119 -7.25 25.99 9.83
N ALA A 120 -8.52 25.63 9.59
CA ALA A 120 -9.62 25.83 10.52
C ALA A 120 -9.39 25.14 11.87
N SER A 121 -8.79 23.95 11.85
CA SER A 121 -8.50 23.20 13.08
C SER A 121 -7.39 23.82 13.94
N GLN A 122 -6.74 24.87 13.50
CA GLN A 122 -5.61 25.50 14.17
C GLN A 122 -5.85 26.99 14.54
N VAL A 123 -7.08 27.46 14.44
CA VAL A 123 -7.45 28.85 14.77
C VAL A 123 -7.12 29.21 16.25
N ASP A 124 -7.25 28.21 17.13
CA ASP A 124 -6.92 28.35 18.57
C ASP A 124 -5.46 27.96 18.88
N GLY A 125 -4.60 28.00 17.88
CA GLY A 125 -3.18 27.67 17.99
C GLY A 125 -2.83 26.33 17.32
N LYS A 126 -1.52 26.13 17.11
CA LYS A 126 -1.02 24.93 16.46
C LYS A 126 -1.39 23.68 17.23
N ILE A 127 -1.96 22.68 16.52
CA ILE A 127 -2.27 21.37 17.10
C ILE A 127 -0.99 20.57 17.33
N LEU A 128 -0.07 20.53 16.36
CA LEU A 128 1.12 19.71 16.42
C LEU A 128 2.32 20.48 16.97
N ALA A 129 3.03 19.87 17.91
CA ALA A 129 4.27 20.36 18.47
C ALA A 129 5.45 20.25 17.49
N LYS A 130 5.41 19.22 16.63
CA LYS A 130 6.43 18.95 15.60
C LYS A 130 5.79 18.30 14.37
N SER A 131 6.55 18.21 13.28
CA SER A 131 6.14 17.46 12.10
C SER A 131 5.88 15.98 12.47
N PRO A 132 4.86 15.34 11.89
CA PRO A 132 4.61 13.92 12.11
C PRO A 132 5.82 13.06 11.73
N GLU A 133 6.14 12.11 12.60
CA GLU A 133 7.14 11.07 12.32
C GLU A 133 6.51 9.97 11.49
N SER A 134 7.30 9.40 10.58
CA SER A 134 6.88 8.30 9.70
C SER A 134 7.96 7.24 9.65
N VAL A 135 7.56 5.98 9.89
CA VAL A 135 8.44 4.81 9.79
C VAL A 135 7.76 3.76 8.91
N PHE A 136 8.45 3.31 7.88
CA PHE A 136 7.97 2.21 7.05
C PHE A 136 8.39 0.87 7.64
N LEU A 137 7.45 -0.06 7.71
CA LEU A 137 7.59 -1.37 8.30
C LEU A 137 7.29 -2.45 7.27
N ASN A 138 8.07 -3.53 7.26
CA ASN A 138 7.73 -4.75 6.55
C ASN A 138 7.07 -5.73 7.54
N ALA A 139 6.01 -6.41 7.12
CA ALA A 139 5.47 -7.50 7.91
C ALA A 139 6.50 -8.64 7.99
N THR A 140 6.64 -9.25 9.16
CA THR A 140 7.43 -10.47 9.33
C THR A 140 6.66 -11.67 8.78
N ASP A 141 7.35 -12.79 8.54
CA ASP A 141 6.73 -14.05 8.07
C ASP A 141 5.67 -14.60 9.03
N TYR A 142 5.80 -14.34 10.32
CA TYR A 142 4.85 -14.73 11.36
C TYR A 142 3.82 -13.64 11.72
N SER A 143 3.81 -12.49 11.01
CA SER A 143 2.80 -11.46 11.27
C SER A 143 1.41 -11.92 10.80
N PRO A 144 0.35 -11.77 11.63
CA PRO A 144 -1.01 -12.09 11.22
C PRO A 144 -1.56 -11.07 10.20
N ILE A 145 -0.91 -9.91 10.05
CA ILE A 145 -1.27 -8.86 9.10
C ILE A 145 -0.14 -8.77 8.07
N LYS A 146 -0.50 -8.95 6.80
CA LYS A 146 0.40 -8.91 5.63
C LYS A 146 0.03 -7.76 4.71
#